data_a127257e3304dde0af1a608713f02ce4
#
_entry.id   a127257e3304dde0af1a608713f02ce4
#
_cell.length_a   1.000
_cell.length_b   1.000
_cell.length_c   1.000
_cell.angle_alpha   90.00
_cell.angle_beta   90.00
_cell.angle_gamma   90.00
#
_symmetry.space_group_name_H-M   'P 1'
#
loop_
_entity.id
_entity.type
_entity.pdbx_description
1 polymer ?
#
loop_
_entity_poly.entity_id
_entity_poly.type
_entity_poly.pdbx_seq_one_letter_code
_entity_poly.pdbx_strand_id
1 'polypeptide(L)'
;GKAYHRLEPRATLSWMFHRKASVKLSYTEMNQYAHNLTTSNVDLPTSIWLPSTKNIEPLHSKQVAAGIYSTFPAGFSLNVEGWFKTMDHIRDYSGHSMLFPPFSMWEEFYPEGRGLSYGAELALAYSTEKTDMPLAYTLSWTKRRFDNLQADWFLNWNDNRHKLTISAVHKFSERFEIYGSWNFRSGNRISVPSYELDNYFDHPFEGYPTLMGAPYNVQIPPYHRLDIGMNFRKTTKRGNESIWNLSLYNVYCRMNPMLAEIRTEKNGTAYGVATGVIPIIPSFSYTLKF
;
A
#
# COMPACT_ATOMS: atom_id res chain seq x y z
N GLY A 1 -34.89 -0.48 1.66
CA GLY A 1 -33.50 -0.12 1.32
C GLY A 1 -33.47 1.01 0.29
N LYS A 2 -32.38 1.76 0.22
CA LYS A 2 -32.13 2.78 -0.83
C LYS A 2 -31.39 2.09 -1.98
N ALA A 3 -31.91 2.20 -3.20
CA ALA A 3 -31.19 1.76 -4.39
C ALA A 3 -30.28 2.91 -4.89
N TYR A 4 -29.05 2.60 -5.20
CA TYR A 4 -28.09 3.54 -5.76
C TYR A 4 -27.87 3.26 -7.25
N HIS A 5 -28.03 4.28 -8.07
CA HIS A 5 -27.75 4.24 -9.50
C HIS A 5 -26.66 5.25 -9.78
N ARG A 6 -25.46 4.78 -10.11
CA ARG A 6 -24.28 5.62 -10.36
C ARG A 6 -23.69 5.27 -11.71
N LEU A 7 -23.38 6.27 -12.50
CA LEU A 7 -22.61 6.12 -13.73
C LEU A 7 -21.11 6.09 -13.41
N GLU A 8 -20.37 5.28 -14.15
CA GLU A 8 -18.91 5.15 -14.03
C GLU A 8 -18.25 5.43 -15.39
N PRO A 9 -18.24 6.71 -15.84
CA PRO A 9 -17.61 7.07 -17.11
C PRO A 9 -16.11 6.79 -17.06
N ARG A 10 -15.60 6.27 -18.17
CA ARG A 10 -14.19 6.03 -18.40
C ARG A 10 -13.84 6.50 -19.80
N ALA A 11 -12.83 7.35 -19.91
CA ALA A 11 -12.34 7.84 -21.18
C ALA A 11 -10.82 7.80 -21.20
N THR A 12 -10.25 7.39 -22.32
CA THR A 12 -8.80 7.40 -22.53
C THR A 12 -8.50 7.95 -23.91
N LEU A 13 -7.60 8.93 -23.95
CA LEU A 13 -7.03 9.47 -25.18
C LEU A 13 -5.57 9.00 -25.25
N SER A 14 -5.19 8.42 -26.38
CA SER A 14 -3.81 8.01 -26.66
C SER A 14 -3.35 8.64 -27.96
N TRP A 15 -2.21 9.32 -27.90
CA TRP A 15 -1.59 9.92 -29.07
C TRP A 15 -0.17 9.42 -29.24
N MET A 16 0.05 8.73 -30.34
CA MET A 16 1.37 8.24 -30.75
C MET A 16 2.04 9.33 -31.60
N PHE A 17 2.83 10.18 -31.00
CA PHE A 17 3.54 11.27 -31.69
C PHE A 17 4.85 10.79 -32.32
N HIS A 18 5.34 9.61 -31.95
CA HIS A 18 6.51 8.96 -32.53
C HIS A 18 6.29 7.44 -32.57
N ARG A 19 6.96 6.71 -33.47
CA ARG A 19 6.85 5.24 -33.62
C ARG A 19 7.15 4.48 -32.32
N LYS A 20 7.91 5.08 -31.43
CA LYS A 20 8.37 4.51 -30.15
C LYS A 20 7.95 5.31 -28.94
N ALA A 21 7.08 6.30 -29.12
CA ALA A 21 6.65 7.15 -28.00
C ALA A 21 5.18 7.58 -28.15
N SER A 22 4.47 7.56 -27.02
CA SER A 22 3.07 7.96 -26.93
C SER A 22 2.79 8.74 -25.65
N VAL A 23 1.80 9.60 -25.70
CA VAL A 23 1.17 10.25 -24.55
C VAL A 23 -0.20 9.64 -24.35
N LYS A 24 -0.58 9.40 -23.10
CA LYS A 24 -1.93 8.95 -22.73
C LYS A 24 -2.51 9.89 -21.70
N LEU A 25 -3.78 10.18 -21.82
CA LEU A 25 -4.59 10.91 -20.85
C LEU A 25 -5.81 10.05 -20.53
N SER A 26 -6.11 9.87 -19.26
CA SER A 26 -7.27 9.10 -18.84
C SER A 26 -8.09 9.83 -17.78
N TYR A 27 -9.39 9.64 -17.85
CA TYR A 27 -10.36 10.02 -16.84
C TYR A 27 -11.19 8.80 -16.45
N THR A 28 -11.40 8.61 -15.14
CA THR A 28 -12.17 7.47 -14.64
C THR A 28 -12.98 7.90 -13.42
N GLU A 29 -14.26 7.53 -13.40
CA GLU A 29 -15.09 7.54 -12.19
C GLU A 29 -15.42 6.11 -11.77
N MET A 30 -15.45 5.87 -10.47
CA MET A 30 -15.74 4.56 -9.90
C MET A 30 -16.54 4.70 -8.61
N ASN A 31 -17.42 3.73 -8.35
CA ASN A 31 -18.17 3.64 -7.11
C ASN A 31 -17.90 2.29 -6.43
N GLN A 32 -17.80 2.32 -5.13
CA GLN A 32 -17.62 1.12 -4.31
C GLN A 32 -18.77 1.04 -3.30
N TYR A 33 -19.52 -0.05 -3.36
CA TYR A 33 -20.73 -0.27 -2.55
C TYR A 33 -20.46 -1.03 -1.25
N ALA A 34 -19.23 -1.41 -0.99
CA ALA A 34 -18.78 -2.00 0.26
C ALA A 34 -17.51 -1.30 0.74
N HIS A 35 -17.49 -0.86 1.98
CA HIS A 35 -16.38 -0.14 2.59
C HIS A 35 -15.56 -1.11 3.44
N ASN A 36 -14.27 -1.21 3.16
CA ASN A 36 -13.34 -1.97 4.00
C ASN A 36 -12.81 -1.05 5.10
N LEU A 37 -13.06 -1.42 6.34
CA LEU A 37 -12.55 -0.74 7.52
C LEU A 37 -11.47 -1.58 8.17
N THR A 38 -10.27 -1.05 8.20
CA THR A 38 -9.13 -1.70 8.85
C THR A 38 -9.08 -1.28 10.31
N THR A 39 -9.18 -2.24 11.21
CA THR A 39 -9.15 -2.02 12.68
C THR A 39 -7.74 -1.96 13.23
N SER A 40 -6.73 -2.33 12.44
CA SER A 40 -5.34 -2.36 12.89
C SER A 40 -4.38 -1.87 11.80
N ASN A 41 -3.23 -1.34 12.21
CA ASN A 41 -2.13 -0.95 11.31
C ASN A 41 -1.38 -2.16 10.71
N VAL A 42 -1.78 -3.36 11.08
CA VAL A 42 -1.30 -4.63 10.54
C VAL A 42 -2.46 -5.22 9.74
N ASP A 43 -2.19 -5.70 8.53
CA ASP A 43 -3.16 -6.42 7.71
C ASP A 43 -3.56 -7.75 8.36
N LEU A 44 -4.24 -7.66 9.49
CA LEU A 44 -4.87 -8.82 10.13
C LEU A 44 -6.21 -9.09 9.43
N PRO A 45 -6.68 -10.33 9.41
CA PRO A 45 -7.99 -10.70 8.85
C PRO A 45 -9.18 -10.20 9.69
N THR A 46 -8.98 -9.10 10.42
CA THR A 46 -9.98 -8.43 11.29
C THR A 46 -10.65 -7.24 10.60
N SER A 47 -10.36 -7.01 9.31
CA SER A 47 -11.03 -5.96 8.53
C SER A 47 -12.52 -6.24 8.42
N ILE A 48 -13.32 -5.22 8.72
CA ILE A 48 -14.79 -5.28 8.62
C ILE A 48 -15.22 -4.69 7.28
N TRP A 49 -16.11 -5.40 6.59
CA TRP A 49 -16.74 -4.91 5.37
C TRP A 49 -18.13 -4.38 5.68
N LEU A 50 -18.31 -3.07 5.48
CA LEU A 50 -19.61 -2.41 5.62
C LEU A 50 -20.27 -2.28 4.25
N PRO A 51 -21.50 -2.77 4.05
CA PRO A 51 -22.27 -2.49 2.85
C PRO A 51 -22.77 -1.06 2.84
N SER A 52 -22.98 -0.49 1.66
CA SER A 52 -23.73 0.75 1.52
C SER A 52 -25.19 0.55 1.93
N THR A 53 -25.73 1.50 2.68
CA THR A 53 -27.09 1.47 3.22
C THR A 53 -27.83 2.76 2.85
N LYS A 54 -28.97 3.03 3.47
CA LYS A 54 -29.68 4.31 3.31
C LYS A 54 -28.81 5.49 3.79
N ASN A 55 -28.03 5.30 4.86
CA ASN A 55 -27.24 6.34 5.54
C ASN A 55 -25.75 6.26 5.20
N ILE A 56 -25.28 5.14 4.64
CA ILE A 56 -23.90 4.95 4.19
C ILE A 56 -23.89 4.97 2.67
N GLU A 57 -23.54 6.13 2.10
CA GLU A 57 -23.44 6.27 0.64
C GLU A 57 -22.24 5.48 0.07
N PRO A 58 -22.35 4.97 -1.16
CA PRO A 58 -21.21 4.35 -1.86
C PRO A 58 -20.04 5.31 -1.96
N LEU A 59 -18.83 4.83 -1.70
CA LEU A 59 -17.62 5.59 -1.97
C LEU A 59 -17.58 5.93 -3.45
N HIS A 60 -17.37 7.20 -3.76
CA HIS A 60 -17.24 7.70 -5.12
C HIS A 60 -15.84 8.25 -5.35
N SER A 61 -15.19 7.88 -6.44
CA SER A 61 -13.86 8.38 -6.78
C SER A 61 -13.79 8.88 -8.21
N LYS A 62 -13.05 9.98 -8.40
CA LYS A 62 -12.70 10.56 -9.69
C LYS A 62 -11.20 10.61 -9.82
N GLN A 63 -10.67 10.16 -10.95
CA GLN A 63 -9.24 10.15 -11.21
C GLN A 63 -8.95 10.69 -12.61
N VAL A 64 -7.93 11.55 -12.68
CA VAL A 64 -7.27 11.94 -13.93
C VAL A 64 -5.84 11.41 -13.86
N ALA A 65 -5.34 10.83 -14.94
CA ALA A 65 -3.95 10.45 -15.08
C ALA A 65 -3.42 10.82 -16.46
N ALA A 66 -2.16 11.22 -16.50
CA ALA A 66 -1.46 11.54 -17.75
C ALA A 66 -0.06 10.90 -17.72
N GLY A 67 0.37 10.33 -18.84
CA GLY A 67 1.66 9.67 -18.90
C GLY A 67 2.30 9.69 -20.27
N ILE A 68 3.63 9.55 -20.26
CA ILE A 68 4.49 9.40 -21.43
C ILE A 68 5.09 8.00 -21.40
N TYR A 69 5.02 7.31 -22.51
CA TYR A 69 5.47 5.93 -22.68
C TYR A 69 6.43 5.89 -23.87
N SER A 70 7.64 5.39 -23.63
CA SER A 70 8.67 5.36 -24.66
C SER A 70 9.43 4.04 -24.64
N THR A 71 9.78 3.55 -25.83
CA THR A 71 10.70 2.42 -26.01
C THR A 71 11.94 2.89 -26.74
N PHE A 72 13.11 2.44 -26.28
CA PHE A 72 14.40 2.83 -26.82
C PHE A 72 15.10 1.62 -27.45
N PRO A 73 16.13 1.85 -28.28
CA PRO A 73 17.02 0.77 -28.73
C PRO A 73 17.64 0.00 -27.58
N ALA A 74 18.15 -1.18 -27.89
CA ALA A 74 18.82 -2.08 -26.93
C ALA A 74 17.93 -2.59 -25.78
N GLY A 75 16.58 -2.56 -25.94
CA GLY A 75 15.66 -3.18 -24.98
C GLY A 75 15.25 -2.29 -23.80
N PHE A 76 15.51 -1.00 -23.84
CA PHE A 76 15.05 -0.08 -22.81
C PHE A 76 13.62 0.40 -23.04
N SER A 77 12.85 0.55 -21.97
CA SER A 77 11.57 1.25 -21.97
C SER A 77 11.47 2.18 -20.77
N LEU A 78 10.80 3.32 -20.93
CA LEU A 78 10.59 4.33 -19.92
C LEU A 78 9.12 4.77 -19.97
N ASN A 79 8.45 4.68 -18.81
CA ASN A 79 7.11 5.21 -18.63
C ASN A 79 7.13 6.17 -17.44
N VAL A 80 6.53 7.35 -17.64
CA VAL A 80 6.33 8.33 -16.56
C VAL A 80 4.86 8.68 -16.57
N GLU A 81 4.20 8.51 -15.43
CA GLU A 81 2.79 8.81 -15.27
C GLU A 81 2.57 9.65 -14.01
N GLY A 82 1.67 10.63 -14.10
CA GLY A 82 1.17 11.37 -12.96
C GLY A 82 -0.33 11.20 -12.81
N TRP A 83 -0.85 11.18 -11.58
CA TRP A 83 -2.28 11.07 -11.34
C TRP A 83 -2.74 12.00 -10.24
N PHE A 84 -4.03 12.32 -10.29
CA PHE A 84 -4.76 13.05 -9.27
C PHE A 84 -6.12 12.38 -9.06
N LYS A 85 -6.44 12.00 -7.81
CA LYS A 85 -7.65 11.28 -7.45
C LYS A 85 -8.33 11.93 -6.25
N THR A 86 -9.62 12.19 -6.38
CA THR A 86 -10.50 12.57 -5.27
C THR A 86 -11.40 11.40 -4.88
N MET A 87 -11.79 11.34 -3.63
CA MET A 87 -12.68 10.33 -3.08
C MET A 87 -13.69 11.01 -2.16
N ASP A 88 -14.97 10.77 -2.39
CA ASP A 88 -16.08 11.21 -1.56
C ASP A 88 -16.70 10.01 -0.86
N HIS A 89 -17.35 10.24 0.28
CA HIS A 89 -18.03 9.20 1.09
C HIS A 89 -17.10 8.10 1.60
N ILE A 90 -15.82 8.40 1.86
CA ILE A 90 -14.94 7.45 2.56
C ILE A 90 -15.43 7.30 4.01
N ARG A 91 -15.21 6.11 4.58
CA ARG A 91 -15.60 5.80 5.95
C ARG A 91 -14.36 5.43 6.77
N ASP A 92 -14.41 5.75 8.06
CA ASP A 92 -13.39 5.37 9.03
C ASP A 92 -14.04 5.17 10.41
N TYR A 93 -13.28 4.75 11.41
CA TYR A 93 -13.76 4.62 12.77
C TYR A 93 -13.79 5.99 13.47
N SER A 94 -14.79 6.21 14.33
CA SER A 94 -14.94 7.44 15.12
C SER A 94 -14.00 7.55 16.33
N GLY A 95 -12.88 6.83 16.32
CA GLY A 95 -11.88 6.89 17.40
C GLY A 95 -12.15 5.96 18.58
N HIS A 96 -13.32 5.35 18.68
CA HIS A 96 -13.61 4.32 19.67
C HIS A 96 -13.52 2.95 19.00
N SER A 97 -12.54 2.16 19.37
CA SER A 97 -12.36 0.80 18.87
C SER A 97 -13.40 -0.16 19.45
N MET A 98 -14.63 -0.04 19.03
CA MET A 98 -15.62 -1.10 19.27
C MET A 98 -15.58 -2.07 18.11
N LEU A 99 -15.04 -3.27 18.37
CA LEU A 99 -15.10 -4.41 17.44
C LEU A 99 -16.54 -4.77 17.06
N PHE A 100 -17.50 -4.44 17.93
CA PHE A 100 -18.93 -4.69 17.75
C PHE A 100 -19.73 -3.48 18.21
N PRO A 101 -20.09 -2.54 17.32
CA PRO A 101 -20.97 -1.42 17.69
C PRO A 101 -22.36 -1.93 18.07
N PRO A 102 -23.12 -1.19 18.92
CA PRO A 102 -24.50 -1.53 19.24
C PRO A 102 -25.35 -1.66 17.97
N PHE A 103 -26.14 -2.71 17.88
CA PHE A 103 -26.93 -3.04 16.68
C PHE A 103 -27.90 -1.92 16.24
N SER A 104 -28.35 -1.06 17.14
CA SER A 104 -29.35 -0.03 16.84
C SER A 104 -28.81 1.26 16.22
N MET A 105 -27.49 1.55 16.38
CA MET A 105 -26.88 2.83 15.96
C MET A 105 -25.52 2.64 15.28
N TRP A 106 -25.26 1.47 14.75
CA TRP A 106 -23.92 1.11 14.26
C TRP A 106 -23.42 2.03 13.11
N GLU A 107 -24.31 2.58 12.29
CA GLU A 107 -23.94 3.47 11.18
C GLU A 107 -23.31 4.79 11.66
N GLU A 108 -23.63 5.26 12.87
CA GLU A 108 -23.11 6.49 13.46
C GLU A 108 -21.65 6.39 13.90
N PHE A 109 -21.16 5.16 14.11
CA PHE A 109 -19.75 4.90 14.47
C PHE A 109 -18.79 5.03 13.30
N TYR A 110 -19.31 5.22 12.09
CA TYR A 110 -18.52 5.31 10.86
C TYR A 110 -18.70 6.66 10.17
N PRO A 111 -18.02 7.70 10.65
CA PRO A 111 -18.12 9.04 10.08
C PRO A 111 -17.76 9.04 8.60
N GLU A 112 -18.39 9.93 7.88
CA GLU A 112 -18.15 10.20 6.49
C GLU A 112 -17.03 11.21 6.32
N GLY A 113 -16.18 10.98 5.33
CA GLY A 113 -15.07 11.86 5.02
C GLY A 113 -14.76 11.93 3.53
N ARG A 114 -13.73 12.67 3.23
CA ARG A 114 -13.18 12.87 1.88
C ARG A 114 -11.74 12.44 1.82
N GLY A 115 -11.33 11.94 0.67
CA GLY A 115 -9.96 11.52 0.39
C GLY A 115 -9.37 12.25 -0.81
N LEU A 116 -8.05 12.42 -0.78
CA LEU A 116 -7.26 13.00 -1.86
C LEU A 116 -5.99 12.16 -2.03
N SER A 117 -5.72 11.73 -3.26
CA SER A 117 -4.47 11.04 -3.59
C SER A 117 -3.90 11.59 -4.88
N TYR A 118 -2.60 11.86 -4.90
CA TYR A 118 -1.89 12.30 -6.09
C TYR A 118 -0.44 11.87 -6.05
N GLY A 119 0.18 11.78 -7.21
CA GLY A 119 1.56 11.34 -7.29
C GLY A 119 2.07 11.19 -8.71
N ALA A 120 3.28 10.65 -8.80
CA ALA A 120 3.93 10.28 -10.04
C ALA A 120 4.57 8.90 -9.93
N GLU A 121 4.59 8.19 -11.05
CA GLU A 121 5.25 6.90 -11.21
C GLU A 121 6.28 6.98 -12.32
N LEU A 122 7.42 6.37 -12.06
CA LEU A 122 8.48 6.12 -13.03
C LEU A 122 8.64 4.61 -13.15
N ALA A 123 8.46 4.06 -14.35
CA ALA A 123 8.81 2.68 -14.65
C ALA A 123 9.89 2.68 -15.72
N LEU A 124 11.03 2.10 -15.40
CA LEU A 124 12.15 1.85 -16.30
C LEU A 124 12.33 0.35 -16.43
N ALA A 125 12.46 -0.17 -17.63
CA ALA A 125 12.80 -1.57 -17.82
C ALA A 125 13.92 -1.71 -18.87
N TYR A 126 14.78 -2.70 -18.63
CA TYR A 126 15.74 -3.20 -19.58
C TYR A 126 15.43 -4.65 -19.83
N SER A 127 15.06 -5.00 -21.05
CA SER A 127 14.64 -6.35 -21.43
C SER A 127 15.36 -6.81 -22.70
N THR A 128 16.00 -7.98 -22.59
CA THR A 128 16.68 -8.68 -23.66
C THR A 128 16.28 -10.17 -23.62
N GLU A 129 16.77 -10.99 -24.54
CA GLU A 129 16.52 -12.43 -24.52
C GLU A 129 17.01 -13.11 -23.21
N LYS A 130 18.08 -12.58 -22.61
CA LYS A 130 18.72 -13.18 -21.43
C LYS A 130 18.46 -12.43 -20.13
N THR A 131 18.14 -11.13 -20.21
CA THR A 131 18.07 -10.29 -19.01
C THR A 131 16.78 -9.49 -19.05
N ASP A 132 16.06 -9.50 -17.93
CA ASP A 132 14.91 -8.63 -17.69
C ASP A 132 15.08 -7.92 -16.34
N MET A 133 15.08 -6.58 -16.36
CA MET A 133 15.34 -5.74 -15.19
C MET A 133 14.33 -4.59 -15.12
N PRO A 134 13.13 -4.81 -14.59
CA PRO A 134 12.20 -3.74 -14.29
C PRO A 134 12.57 -2.99 -13.02
N LEU A 135 12.42 -1.66 -13.06
CA LEU A 135 12.46 -0.75 -11.93
C LEU A 135 11.17 0.06 -11.92
N ALA A 136 10.52 0.14 -10.79
CA ALA A 136 9.34 0.97 -10.58
C ALA A 136 9.54 1.86 -9.35
N TYR A 137 9.35 3.17 -9.51
CA TYR A 137 9.37 4.14 -8.43
C TYR A 137 8.08 4.92 -8.40
N THR A 138 7.48 5.03 -7.22
CA THR A 138 6.28 5.83 -6.98
C THR A 138 6.56 6.88 -5.92
N LEU A 139 6.21 8.13 -6.22
CA LEU A 139 6.14 9.24 -5.28
C LEU A 139 4.67 9.63 -5.14
N SER A 140 4.08 9.49 -3.94
CA SER A 140 2.65 9.73 -3.76
C SER A 140 2.29 10.34 -2.42
N TRP A 141 1.18 11.04 -2.39
CA TRP A 141 0.54 11.60 -1.20
C TRP A 141 -0.88 11.09 -1.12
N THR A 142 -1.29 10.63 0.07
CA THR A 142 -2.66 10.22 0.37
C THR A 142 -3.12 10.92 1.62
N LYS A 143 -4.17 11.73 1.49
CA LYS A 143 -4.74 12.52 2.57
C LYS A 143 -6.21 12.18 2.78
N ARG A 144 -6.67 12.37 4.00
CA ARG A 144 -8.08 12.23 4.40
C ARG A 144 -8.53 13.44 5.20
N ARG A 145 -9.83 13.66 5.23
CA ARG A 145 -10.51 14.66 6.04
C ARG A 145 -11.86 14.13 6.49
N PHE A 146 -12.18 14.29 7.76
CA PHE A 146 -13.46 13.91 8.35
C PHE A 146 -13.93 15.06 9.23
N ASP A 147 -15.02 15.71 8.85
CA ASP A 147 -15.48 16.94 9.53
C ASP A 147 -15.79 16.69 11.01
N ASN A 148 -16.19 15.47 11.40
CA ASN A 148 -16.51 15.06 12.76
C ASN A 148 -15.31 14.52 13.58
N LEU A 149 -14.13 14.28 12.96
CA LEU A 149 -12.93 13.78 13.64
C LEU A 149 -11.80 14.79 13.58
N GLN A 150 -11.51 15.27 12.39
CA GLN A 150 -10.44 16.20 12.07
C GLN A 150 -10.86 17.02 10.85
N ALA A 151 -11.19 18.28 11.07
CA ALA A 151 -11.64 19.20 10.01
C ALA A 151 -10.54 19.53 8.98
N ASP A 152 -9.27 19.44 9.38
CA ASP A 152 -8.14 19.62 8.49
C ASP A 152 -7.71 18.34 7.78
N TRP A 153 -7.07 18.49 6.63
CA TRP A 153 -6.50 17.36 5.89
C TRP A 153 -5.32 16.74 6.65
N PHE A 154 -5.38 15.45 6.93
CA PHE A 154 -4.30 14.67 7.51
C PHE A 154 -3.82 13.55 6.59
N LEU A 155 -2.60 13.07 6.79
CA LEU A 155 -2.01 11.99 6.01
C LEU A 155 -2.65 10.66 6.39
N ASN A 156 -2.91 9.80 5.41
CA ASN A 156 -3.48 8.49 5.67
C ASN A 156 -2.42 7.54 6.28
N TRP A 157 -2.89 6.50 6.96
CA TRP A 157 -2.00 5.48 7.55
C TRP A 157 -1.06 4.82 6.53
N ASN A 158 -1.49 4.67 5.28
CA ASN A 158 -0.73 4.09 4.18
C ASN A 158 -0.07 5.14 3.26
N ASP A 159 0.16 6.37 3.73
CA ASP A 159 0.93 7.39 3.01
C ASP A 159 2.41 6.99 2.97
N ASN A 160 2.68 5.94 2.19
CA ASN A 160 4.06 5.53 1.90
C ASN A 160 4.60 6.42 0.78
N ARG A 161 5.17 7.57 1.17
CA ARG A 161 5.61 8.63 0.26
C ARG A 161 6.47 8.12 -0.88
N HIS A 162 7.40 7.23 -0.60
CA HIS A 162 8.33 6.66 -1.55
C HIS A 162 8.14 5.14 -1.59
N LYS A 163 7.95 4.59 -2.78
CA LYS A 163 7.99 3.15 -3.04
C LYS A 163 8.94 2.90 -4.20
N LEU A 164 9.87 1.96 -4.03
CA LEU A 164 10.82 1.57 -5.06
C LEU A 164 10.90 0.05 -5.11
N THR A 165 10.70 -0.50 -6.29
CA THR A 165 10.92 -1.91 -6.58
C THR A 165 11.92 -2.02 -7.71
N ILE A 166 12.97 -2.80 -7.48
CA ILE A 166 13.96 -3.16 -8.49
C ILE A 166 13.95 -4.68 -8.56
N SER A 167 13.72 -5.23 -9.72
CA SER A 167 13.80 -6.68 -9.96
C SER A 167 14.78 -6.96 -11.07
N ALA A 168 15.38 -8.14 -11.05
CA ALA A 168 16.24 -8.60 -12.11
C ALA A 168 16.09 -10.11 -12.29
N VAL A 169 16.08 -10.56 -13.53
CA VAL A 169 16.20 -11.96 -13.93
C VAL A 169 17.30 -12.04 -14.97
N HIS A 170 18.26 -12.93 -14.78
CA HIS A 170 19.30 -13.19 -15.77
C HIS A 170 19.41 -14.66 -16.07
N LYS A 171 19.28 -15.02 -17.35
CA LYS A 171 19.44 -16.38 -17.87
C LYS A 171 20.89 -16.58 -18.32
N PHE A 172 21.67 -17.29 -17.53
CA PHE A 172 23.04 -17.68 -17.91
C PHE A 172 23.04 -18.74 -19.01
N SER A 173 22.01 -19.58 -19.00
CA SER A 173 21.74 -20.58 -20.02
C SER A 173 20.25 -20.92 -20.07
N GLU A 174 19.81 -21.75 -21.00
CA GLU A 174 18.44 -22.30 -21.03
C GLU A 174 18.08 -23.11 -19.76
N ARG A 175 19.11 -23.58 -19.05
CA ARG A 175 18.95 -24.44 -17.86
C ARG A 175 19.15 -23.72 -16.55
N PHE A 176 19.76 -22.55 -16.55
CA PHE A 176 20.12 -21.85 -15.33
C PHE A 176 19.82 -20.35 -15.42
N GLU A 177 19.04 -19.87 -14.47
CA GLU A 177 18.74 -18.46 -14.29
C GLU A 177 18.83 -18.06 -12.82
N ILE A 178 19.20 -16.81 -12.56
CA ILE A 178 19.16 -16.17 -11.26
C ILE A 178 18.17 -15.02 -11.34
N TYR A 179 17.42 -14.82 -10.28
CA TYR A 179 16.51 -13.69 -10.13
C TYR A 179 16.63 -13.06 -8.75
N GLY A 180 16.28 -11.81 -8.66
CA GLY A 180 16.22 -11.09 -7.39
C GLY A 180 15.26 -9.93 -7.46
N SER A 181 14.78 -9.50 -6.30
CA SER A 181 13.92 -8.33 -6.17
C SER A 181 14.26 -7.58 -4.88
N TRP A 182 14.50 -6.28 -5.01
CA TRP A 182 14.64 -5.39 -3.87
C TRP A 182 13.45 -4.45 -3.82
N ASN A 183 12.82 -4.39 -2.65
CA ASN A 183 11.64 -3.60 -2.40
C ASN A 183 11.93 -2.62 -1.28
N PHE A 184 11.58 -1.37 -1.47
CA PHE A 184 11.64 -0.30 -0.49
C PHE A 184 10.30 0.44 -0.45
N ARG A 185 9.85 0.79 0.74
CA ARG A 185 8.77 1.76 0.96
C ARG A 185 9.03 2.58 2.22
N SER A 186 8.68 3.86 2.19
CA SER A 186 8.59 4.67 3.40
C SER A 186 7.65 3.99 4.40
N GLY A 187 7.92 4.13 5.68
CA GLY A 187 7.11 3.53 6.73
C GLY A 187 5.65 3.97 6.67
N ASN A 188 4.75 3.12 7.11
CA ASN A 188 3.36 3.46 7.36
C ASN A 188 3.28 4.53 8.46
N ARG A 189 2.10 5.08 8.65
CA ARG A 189 1.83 6.03 9.72
C ARG A 189 0.91 5.41 10.76
N ILE A 190 1.17 5.76 12.03
CA ILE A 190 0.35 5.33 13.17
C ILE A 190 -0.15 6.56 13.94
N SER A 191 -1.27 6.39 14.61
CA SER A 191 -1.79 7.40 15.56
C SER A 191 -1.15 7.17 16.92
N VAL A 192 -0.49 8.21 17.42
CA VAL A 192 0.08 8.23 18.77
C VAL A 192 -0.64 9.33 19.55
N PRO A 193 -1.20 9.03 20.73
CA PRO A 193 -1.79 10.04 21.58
C PRO A 193 -0.78 11.14 21.90
N SER A 194 -1.17 12.40 21.75
CA SER A 194 -0.37 13.52 22.24
C SER A 194 -0.72 13.70 23.71
N TYR A 195 0.19 13.38 24.60
CA TYR A 195 0.05 13.70 26.00
C TYR A 195 0.60 15.12 26.21
N GLU A 196 -0.26 16.06 26.55
CA GLU A 196 0.16 17.20 27.32
C GLU A 196 0.32 16.70 28.75
N LEU A 197 1.56 16.51 29.17
CA LEU A 197 1.96 15.91 30.45
C LEU A 197 1.42 16.64 31.69
N ASP A 198 1.01 17.90 31.55
CA ASP A 198 0.61 18.74 32.68
C ASP A 198 -0.77 18.41 33.26
N ASN A 199 -1.64 17.69 32.54
CA ASN A 199 -3.01 17.42 33.01
C ASN A 199 -3.25 15.97 33.47
N TYR A 200 -2.30 15.07 33.29
CA TYR A 200 -2.50 13.64 33.60
C TYR A 200 -2.60 13.35 35.09
N PHE A 201 -2.00 14.18 35.94
CA PHE A 201 -1.99 13.98 37.39
C PHE A 201 -3.13 14.68 38.14
N ASP A 202 -3.75 15.69 37.53
CA ASP A 202 -4.82 16.46 38.19
C ASP A 202 -6.20 15.77 38.11
N HIS A 203 -6.42 14.85 37.18
CA HIS A 203 -7.68 14.11 36.98
C HIS A 203 -7.49 12.61 36.75
N PRO A 204 -6.97 11.84 37.71
CA PRO A 204 -6.59 10.44 37.50
C PRO A 204 -7.76 9.47 37.23
N PHE A 205 -9.02 9.91 37.29
CA PHE A 205 -10.20 9.05 37.19
C PHE A 205 -11.24 9.47 36.13
N GLU A 206 -11.08 10.57 35.46
CA GLU A 206 -11.99 11.03 34.40
C GLU A 206 -11.50 10.64 33.02
N GLY A 207 -11.69 9.37 32.68
CA GLY A 207 -11.50 8.87 31.32
C GLY A 207 -10.05 8.92 30.82
N TYR A 208 -9.69 8.04 29.92
CA TYR A 208 -8.42 8.12 29.22
C TYR A 208 -8.35 9.46 28.46
N PRO A 209 -7.30 10.26 28.64
CA PRO A 209 -7.17 11.52 27.90
C PRO A 209 -7.03 11.20 26.41
N THR A 210 -8.11 11.32 25.68
CA THR A 210 -8.17 11.23 24.23
C THR A 210 -7.84 12.58 23.59
N LEU A 211 -6.79 13.23 24.02
CA LEU A 211 -6.16 14.27 23.22
C LEU A 211 -5.36 13.55 22.12
N MET A 212 -6.08 13.02 21.15
CA MET A 212 -5.48 12.59 19.91
C MET A 212 -5.10 13.85 19.15
N GLY A 213 -3.81 14.05 18.96
CA GLY A 213 -3.32 14.89 17.87
C GLY A 213 -3.88 14.41 16.53
N ALA A 214 -3.51 15.03 15.43
CA ALA A 214 -3.93 14.59 14.10
C ALA A 214 -3.77 13.08 13.96
N PRO A 215 -4.75 12.35 13.42
CA PRO A 215 -4.61 10.92 13.16
C PRO A 215 -3.37 10.62 12.32
N TYR A 216 -2.73 9.47 12.56
CA TYR A 216 -1.55 9.03 11.81
C TYR A 216 -0.37 10.01 11.85
N ASN A 217 -0.15 10.64 13.00
CA ASN A 217 0.82 11.70 13.24
C ASN A 217 2.29 11.22 13.24
N VAL A 218 2.55 9.94 13.49
CA VAL A 218 3.91 9.38 13.54
C VAL A 218 4.14 8.40 12.39
N GLN A 219 5.30 8.53 11.74
CA GLN A 219 5.74 7.60 10.70
C GLN A 219 6.69 6.55 11.31
N ILE A 220 6.39 5.26 11.11
CA ILE A 220 7.26 4.15 11.53
C ILE A 220 8.47 4.03 10.59
N PRO A 221 9.55 3.32 11.00
CA PRO A 221 10.71 3.12 10.15
C PRO A 221 10.38 2.49 8.79
N PRO A 222 11.18 2.77 7.75
CA PRO A 222 10.91 2.27 6.40
C PRO A 222 11.05 0.75 6.32
N TYR A 223 10.26 0.17 5.44
CA TYR A 223 10.35 -1.22 5.03
C TYR A 223 11.31 -1.37 3.85
N HIS A 224 12.24 -2.32 3.92
CA HIS A 224 12.97 -2.76 2.73
C HIS A 224 13.40 -4.23 2.85
N ARG A 225 13.49 -4.91 1.70
CA ARG A 225 13.77 -6.33 1.64
C ARG A 225 14.43 -6.69 0.32
N LEU A 226 15.40 -7.58 0.38
CA LEU A 226 16.01 -8.23 -0.77
C LEU A 226 15.65 -9.71 -0.76
N ASP A 227 15.11 -10.20 -1.87
CA ASP A 227 14.86 -11.61 -2.14
C ASP A 227 15.73 -12.04 -3.32
N ILE A 228 16.33 -13.22 -3.25
CA ILE A 228 17.14 -13.78 -4.32
C ILE A 228 16.75 -15.24 -4.52
N GLY A 229 16.77 -15.70 -5.76
CA GLY A 229 16.53 -17.08 -6.08
C GLY A 229 17.19 -17.53 -7.38
N MET A 230 17.21 -18.82 -7.58
CA MET A 230 17.74 -19.44 -8.78
C MET A 230 16.88 -20.61 -9.24
N ASN A 231 16.82 -20.80 -10.54
CA ASN A 231 16.11 -21.91 -11.17
C ASN A 231 17.10 -22.77 -11.97
N PHE A 232 17.02 -24.09 -11.76
CA PHE A 232 17.68 -25.08 -12.59
C PHE A 232 16.63 -25.88 -13.35
N ARG A 233 16.69 -25.82 -14.67
CA ARG A 233 15.75 -26.50 -15.57
C ARG A 233 16.44 -27.66 -16.28
N LYS A 234 15.75 -28.77 -16.38
CA LYS A 234 16.24 -29.94 -17.11
C LYS A 234 15.08 -30.63 -17.84
N THR A 235 15.23 -30.83 -19.13
CA THR A 235 14.33 -31.69 -19.88
C THR A 235 14.67 -33.14 -19.61
N THR A 236 13.70 -33.94 -19.19
CA THR A 236 13.86 -35.36 -18.94
C THR A 236 13.89 -36.14 -20.24
N LYS A 237 14.39 -37.39 -20.23
CA LYS A 237 14.39 -38.26 -21.40
C LYS A 237 13.01 -38.51 -22.02
N ARG A 238 11.95 -38.29 -21.26
CA ARG A 238 10.55 -38.43 -21.70
C ARG A 238 9.94 -37.14 -22.24
N GLY A 239 10.73 -36.04 -22.36
CA GLY A 239 10.27 -34.75 -22.82
C GLY A 239 9.70 -33.84 -21.72
N ASN A 240 9.53 -34.32 -20.49
CA ASN A 240 9.02 -33.53 -19.38
C ASN A 240 10.04 -32.49 -18.92
N GLU A 241 9.56 -31.30 -18.51
CA GLU A 241 10.39 -30.26 -17.93
C GLU A 241 10.45 -30.39 -16.40
N SER A 242 11.66 -30.50 -15.85
CA SER A 242 11.93 -30.54 -14.41
C SER A 242 12.59 -29.22 -13.99
N ILE A 243 12.00 -28.52 -13.02
CA ILE A 243 12.50 -27.24 -12.54
C ILE A 243 12.74 -27.35 -11.03
N TRP A 244 13.96 -27.03 -10.62
CA TRP A 244 14.39 -26.92 -9.23
C TRP A 244 14.54 -25.44 -8.91
N ASN A 245 13.85 -24.94 -7.91
CA ASN A 245 13.97 -23.58 -7.42
C ASN A 245 14.56 -23.56 -6.01
N LEU A 246 15.57 -22.74 -5.82
CA LEU A 246 16.13 -22.39 -4.52
C LEU A 246 16.01 -20.89 -4.35
N SER A 247 15.47 -20.44 -3.23
CA SER A 247 15.31 -19.00 -2.97
C SER A 247 15.50 -18.64 -1.49
N LEU A 248 15.90 -17.40 -1.28
CA LEU A 248 16.04 -16.78 0.02
C LEU A 248 15.16 -15.52 0.06
N TYR A 249 14.18 -15.54 0.93
CA TYR A 249 13.39 -14.38 1.27
C TYR A 249 14.13 -13.57 2.35
N ASN A 250 14.19 -12.25 2.22
CA ASN A 250 14.81 -11.35 3.18
C ASN A 250 16.29 -11.69 3.45
N VAL A 251 17.10 -11.68 2.40
CA VAL A 251 18.51 -12.15 2.40
C VAL A 251 19.37 -11.56 3.52
N TYR A 252 19.18 -10.28 3.85
CA TYR A 252 19.93 -9.61 4.90
C TYR A 252 19.21 -9.63 6.27
N CYS A 253 18.17 -10.47 6.42
CA CYS A 253 17.47 -10.73 7.69
C CYS A 253 17.00 -9.45 8.41
N ARG A 254 16.52 -8.44 7.66
CA ARG A 254 15.98 -7.24 8.27
C ARG A 254 14.62 -7.53 8.91
N MET A 255 14.50 -7.26 10.20
CA MET A 255 13.23 -7.30 10.91
C MET A 255 12.41 -6.06 10.56
N ASN A 256 11.68 -6.15 9.43
CA ASN A 256 10.85 -5.03 8.96
C ASN A 256 9.69 -4.77 9.92
N PRO A 257 9.39 -3.49 10.23
CA PRO A 257 8.31 -3.15 11.15
C PRO A 257 6.96 -3.65 10.66
N MET A 258 6.28 -4.45 11.47
CA MET A 258 4.89 -4.88 11.27
C MET A 258 3.96 -4.27 12.33
N LEU A 259 4.45 -4.18 13.56
CA LEU A 259 3.75 -3.59 14.69
C LEU A 259 4.55 -2.40 15.19
N ALA A 260 3.86 -1.39 15.67
CA ALA A 260 4.49 -0.28 16.36
C ALA A 260 3.64 0.09 17.57
N GLU A 261 4.29 0.28 18.69
CA GLU A 261 3.69 0.67 19.96
C GLU A 261 4.51 1.75 20.64
N ILE A 262 3.88 2.52 21.49
CA ILE A 262 4.57 3.46 22.36
C ILE A 262 4.75 2.80 23.72
N ARG A 263 5.98 2.80 24.22
CA ARG A 263 6.32 2.37 25.57
C ARG A 263 6.82 3.55 26.38
N THR A 264 6.50 3.56 27.65
CA THR A 264 6.96 4.59 28.58
C THR A 264 7.95 3.96 29.55
N GLU A 265 9.12 4.57 29.68
CA GLU A 265 10.11 4.22 30.70
C GLU A 265 9.64 4.65 32.10
N LYS A 266 10.29 4.12 33.13
CA LYS A 266 9.99 4.47 34.54
C LYS A 266 10.20 5.94 34.88
N ASN A 267 10.99 6.63 34.09
CA ASN A 267 11.28 8.08 34.20
C ASN A 267 10.24 8.96 33.49
N GLY A 268 9.18 8.36 32.88
CA GLY A 268 8.15 9.07 32.13
C GLY A 268 8.47 9.30 30.66
N THR A 269 9.66 8.96 30.17
CA THR A 269 10.02 9.16 28.76
C THR A 269 9.28 8.15 27.86
N ALA A 270 8.52 8.65 26.89
CA ALA A 270 7.86 7.83 25.88
C ALA A 270 8.76 7.59 24.68
N TYR A 271 8.83 6.34 24.20
CA TYR A 271 9.59 5.97 23.02
C TYR A 271 8.81 4.97 22.15
N GLY A 272 9.03 5.05 20.83
CA GLY A 272 8.40 4.14 19.87
C GLY A 272 9.18 2.83 19.73
N VAL A 273 8.48 1.70 19.82
CA VAL A 273 9.01 0.37 19.55
C VAL A 273 8.37 -0.16 18.28
N ALA A 274 9.21 -0.46 17.28
CA ALA A 274 8.76 -1.09 16.05
C ALA A 274 9.23 -2.55 16.03
N THR A 275 8.29 -3.48 16.00
CA THR A 275 8.57 -4.92 16.04
C THR A 275 8.41 -5.53 14.67
N GLY A 276 9.44 -6.24 14.21
CA GLY A 276 9.42 -7.06 12.98
C GLY A 276 9.36 -8.54 13.35
N VAL A 277 8.71 -9.33 12.51
CA VAL A 277 8.43 -10.74 12.81
C VAL A 277 9.06 -11.70 11.79
N ILE A 278 9.33 -11.26 10.58
CA ILE A 278 9.72 -12.15 9.49
C ILE A 278 11.23 -12.07 9.22
N PRO A 279 12.00 -13.09 9.64
CA PRO A 279 13.45 -13.19 9.40
C PRO A 279 13.75 -13.64 7.97
N ILE A 280 14.99 -14.08 7.74
CA ILE A 280 15.36 -14.80 6.52
C ILE A 280 14.62 -16.14 6.43
N ILE A 281 14.05 -16.45 5.25
CA ILE A 281 13.35 -17.71 5.00
C ILE A 281 13.95 -18.37 3.76
N PRO A 282 14.69 -19.47 3.90
CA PRO A 282 15.08 -20.29 2.77
C PRO A 282 13.87 -21.08 2.25
N SER A 283 13.78 -21.21 0.94
CA SER A 283 12.69 -21.91 0.27
C SER A 283 13.25 -22.83 -0.83
N PHE A 284 12.65 -23.99 -0.95
CA PHE A 284 12.93 -24.96 -1.98
C PHE A 284 11.65 -25.43 -2.64
N SER A 285 11.62 -25.48 -3.96
CA SER A 285 10.50 -26.10 -4.68
C SER A 285 10.99 -26.93 -5.87
N TYR A 286 10.20 -27.94 -6.19
CA TYR A 286 10.39 -28.80 -7.36
C TYR A 286 9.10 -28.82 -8.17
N THR A 287 9.21 -28.53 -9.47
CA THR A 287 8.09 -28.57 -10.40
C THR A 287 8.42 -29.54 -11.54
N LEU A 288 7.51 -30.45 -11.82
CA LEU A 288 7.55 -31.32 -12.98
C LEU A 288 6.37 -31.02 -13.89
N LYS A 289 6.65 -30.67 -15.14
CA LYS A 289 5.64 -30.47 -16.18
C LYS A 289 5.73 -31.64 -17.18
N PHE A 290 4.59 -32.27 -17.44
CA PHE A 290 4.48 -33.39 -18.38
C PHE A 290 3.82 -32.95 -19.68
#